data_2cd8a477043d50694fcd87360306798c
#
_entry.id   2cd8a477043d50694fcd87360306798c
#
_cell.length_a   1.000
_cell.length_b   1.000
_cell.length_c   1.000
_cell.angle_alpha   90.00
_cell.angle_beta   90.00
_cell.angle_gamma   90.00
#
_symmetry.space_group_name_H-M   'P 1'
#
loop_
_entity.id
_entity.type
_entity.pdbx_description
1 polymer ?
#
loop_
_entity_poly.entity_id
_entity_poly.type
_entity_poly.pdbx_seq_one_letter_code
_entity_poly.pdbx_strand_id
1 'polypeptide(L)'
;MRIVSKTLKLFAVAIVLMVSTAATISAQENTFSDKAYIYCSVTFDDLKVQKEKQIHAYTQKYTERAYKMSVDCRQYDDDLTYVYGVINDEEGQPREFSSYMVGLNWLGRMGWEMLPYPTTYRSDMSQDLAYWFRMDVSGLSTDDINAKLSALKPSKE
;
A
#
# COMPACT_ATOMS: atom_id res chain seq x y z
N MET A 1 61.79 14.57 -31.41
CA MET A 1 61.29 13.89 -30.21
C MET A 1 60.31 14.72 -29.36
N ARG A 2 59.48 15.60 -29.98
CA ARG A 2 58.53 16.50 -29.26
C ARG A 2 57.07 16.29 -29.67
N ILE A 3 56.76 15.43 -30.62
CA ILE A 3 55.39 15.20 -31.13
C ILE A 3 54.65 14.12 -30.32
N VAL A 4 55.40 13.13 -29.78
CA VAL A 4 54.78 12.02 -29.00
C VAL A 4 54.17 12.47 -27.67
N SER A 5 54.69 13.55 -27.08
CA SER A 5 54.23 14.08 -25.79
C SER A 5 52.86 14.79 -25.86
N LYS A 6 52.48 15.36 -27.00
CA LYS A 6 51.18 16.06 -27.15
C LYS A 6 50.02 15.11 -27.41
N THR A 7 50.25 14.06 -28.17
CA THR A 7 49.21 13.03 -28.43
C THR A 7 48.90 12.21 -27.20
N LEU A 8 49.90 11.91 -26.35
CA LEU A 8 49.70 11.17 -25.11
C LEU A 8 48.85 11.98 -24.08
N LYS A 9 49.04 13.31 -24.03
CA LYS A 9 48.23 14.17 -23.17
C LYS A 9 46.79 14.31 -23.63
N LEU A 10 46.52 14.31 -24.93
CA LEU A 10 45.15 14.35 -25.47
C LEU A 10 44.42 13.01 -25.22
N PHE A 11 45.09 11.87 -25.28
CA PHE A 11 44.50 10.58 -24.95
C PHE A 11 44.15 10.47 -23.46
N ALA A 12 45.01 10.97 -22.58
CA ALA A 12 44.71 10.97 -21.12
C ALA A 12 43.50 11.84 -20.76
N VAL A 13 43.32 12.97 -21.39
CA VAL A 13 42.15 13.85 -21.18
C VAL A 13 40.87 13.23 -21.74
N ALA A 14 40.94 12.54 -22.87
CA ALA A 14 39.77 11.85 -23.44
C ALA A 14 39.30 10.67 -22.57
N ILE A 15 40.25 9.91 -21.96
CA ILE A 15 39.90 8.81 -21.06
C ILE A 15 39.27 9.34 -19.73
N VAL A 16 39.77 10.44 -19.21
CA VAL A 16 39.20 11.07 -17.99
C VAL A 16 37.79 11.61 -18.27
N LEU A 17 37.53 12.14 -19.46
CA LEU A 17 36.17 12.59 -19.85
C LEU A 17 35.22 11.44 -20.08
N MET A 18 35.67 10.29 -20.58
CA MET A 18 34.81 9.10 -20.71
C MET A 18 34.51 8.40 -19.39
N VAL A 19 35.39 8.43 -18.43
CA VAL A 19 35.17 7.87 -17.09
C VAL A 19 34.22 8.75 -16.27
N SER A 20 34.26 10.08 -16.48
CA SER A 20 33.34 10.99 -15.78
C SER A 20 31.91 10.97 -16.32
N THR A 21 31.68 10.52 -17.56
CA THR A 21 30.33 10.35 -18.10
C THR A 21 29.72 8.98 -17.78
N ALA A 22 30.51 7.98 -17.43
CA ALA A 22 30.03 6.67 -17.00
C ALA A 22 29.57 6.65 -15.52
N ALA A 23 29.97 7.64 -14.71
CA ALA A 23 29.61 7.70 -13.30
C ALA A 23 28.28 8.45 -13.02
N THR A 24 27.59 8.93 -14.06
CA THR A 24 26.29 9.62 -13.92
C THR A 24 25.13 8.83 -14.52
N ILE A 25 25.29 7.52 -14.73
CA ILE A 25 24.15 6.61 -14.72
C ILE A 25 23.97 6.21 -13.25
N SER A 26 23.73 7.21 -12.39
CA SER A 26 23.05 6.96 -11.13
C SER A 26 21.69 6.41 -11.51
N ALA A 27 21.33 5.30 -10.92
CA ALA A 27 19.99 4.75 -10.96
C ALA A 27 19.02 5.92 -10.91
N GLN A 28 18.31 6.15 -12.01
CA GLN A 28 17.18 7.03 -12.02
C GLN A 28 16.18 6.30 -11.13
N GLU A 29 16.18 6.62 -9.83
CA GLU A 29 15.10 6.22 -8.96
C GLU A 29 13.85 6.64 -9.69
N ASN A 30 13.02 5.67 -10.08
CA ASN A 30 11.70 5.93 -10.61
C ASN A 30 10.89 6.58 -9.48
N THR A 31 11.11 7.87 -9.27
CA THR A 31 10.25 8.68 -8.40
C THR A 31 9.04 9.07 -9.23
N PHE A 32 7.86 8.75 -8.75
CA PHE A 32 6.63 9.26 -9.34
C PHE A 32 6.68 10.79 -9.23
N SER A 33 6.93 11.47 -10.36
CA SER A 33 6.92 12.92 -10.45
C SER A 33 5.49 13.37 -10.73
N ASP A 34 5.09 14.49 -10.13
CA ASP A 34 3.77 15.08 -10.23
C ASP A 34 2.61 14.19 -9.73
N LYS A 35 1.84 14.66 -8.80
CA LYS A 35 0.60 14.10 -8.18
C LYS A 35 0.21 12.69 -8.62
N ALA A 36 0.97 11.71 -8.21
CA ALA A 36 0.69 10.31 -8.43
C ALA A 36 -0.14 9.74 -7.26
N TYR A 37 -1.15 8.94 -7.57
CA TYR A 37 -1.99 8.30 -6.58
C TYR A 37 -2.08 6.80 -6.83
N ILE A 38 -2.04 6.01 -5.76
CA ILE A 38 -2.50 4.63 -5.78
C ILE A 38 -3.93 4.56 -5.23
N TYR A 39 -4.70 3.59 -5.70
CA TYR A 39 -6.12 3.44 -5.36
C TYR A 39 -6.37 2.08 -4.73
N CYS A 40 -7.33 2.05 -3.82
CA CYS A 40 -7.75 0.84 -3.12
C CYS A 40 -9.27 0.86 -2.96
N SER A 41 -9.94 -0.24 -3.29
CA SER A 41 -11.32 -0.46 -2.89
C SER A 41 -11.38 -1.25 -1.59
N VAL A 42 -12.39 -0.94 -0.78
CA VAL A 42 -12.55 -1.49 0.57
C VAL A 42 -13.99 -1.92 0.77
N THR A 43 -14.18 -3.14 1.22
CA THR A 43 -15.48 -3.69 1.61
C THR A 43 -15.44 -4.17 3.06
N PHE A 44 -16.63 -4.32 3.67
CA PHE A 44 -16.78 -4.82 5.03
C PHE A 44 -17.77 -5.96 5.10
N ASP A 45 -17.36 -7.05 5.76
CA ASP A 45 -18.22 -8.17 6.08
C ASP A 45 -18.67 -8.07 7.54
N ASP A 46 -19.98 -8.20 7.79
CA ASP A 46 -20.57 -8.22 9.14
C ASP A 46 -20.30 -9.58 9.80
N LEU A 47 -19.70 -9.54 10.97
CA LEU A 47 -19.40 -10.70 11.79
C LEU A 47 -20.23 -10.69 13.06
N LYS A 48 -20.79 -11.85 13.43
CA LYS A 48 -21.40 -12.07 14.73
C LYS A 48 -20.41 -12.77 15.65
N VAL A 49 -19.80 -12.02 16.56
CA VAL A 49 -18.82 -12.56 17.51
C VAL A 49 -19.51 -12.88 18.83
N GLN A 50 -19.40 -14.13 19.26
CA GLN A 50 -19.86 -14.55 20.58
C GLN A 50 -18.84 -14.11 21.63
N LYS A 51 -19.28 -13.28 22.60
CA LYS A 51 -18.46 -12.83 23.71
C LYS A 51 -19.07 -13.26 25.03
N GLU A 52 -18.23 -13.39 26.03
CA GLU A 52 -18.62 -13.72 27.39
C GLU A 52 -18.25 -12.58 28.33
N LYS A 53 -19.18 -12.20 29.21
CA LYS A 53 -18.94 -11.20 30.25
C LYS A 53 -19.21 -11.83 31.61
N GLN A 54 -18.23 -11.74 32.50
CA GLN A 54 -18.45 -12.13 33.88
C GLN A 54 -19.23 -11.04 34.62
N ILE A 55 -20.38 -11.40 35.16
CA ILE A 55 -21.19 -10.51 35.98
C ILE A 55 -21.42 -11.23 37.32
N HIS A 56 -20.67 -10.81 38.34
CA HIS A 56 -20.65 -11.49 39.64
C HIS A 56 -20.28 -12.98 39.51
N ALA A 57 -21.18 -13.90 39.90
CA ALA A 57 -20.99 -15.34 39.83
C ALA A 57 -21.48 -15.98 38.52
N TYR A 58 -21.98 -15.19 37.58
CA TYR A 58 -22.56 -15.68 36.33
C TYR A 58 -21.77 -15.23 35.12
N THR A 59 -21.62 -16.14 34.14
CA THR A 59 -21.07 -15.81 32.82
C THR A 59 -22.23 -15.54 31.87
N GLN A 60 -22.35 -14.31 31.39
CA GLN A 60 -23.35 -13.95 30.39
C GLN A 60 -22.73 -14.02 29.00
N LYS A 61 -23.35 -14.81 28.12
CA LYS A 61 -23.02 -14.84 26.68
C LYS A 61 -23.82 -13.79 25.96
N TYR A 62 -23.18 -13.04 25.10
CA TYR A 62 -23.83 -12.07 24.24
C TYR A 62 -23.19 -12.07 22.86
N THR A 63 -23.97 -11.63 21.86
CA THR A 63 -23.48 -11.48 20.50
C THR A 63 -23.14 -10.02 20.27
N GLU A 64 -21.91 -9.75 19.88
CA GLU A 64 -21.46 -8.44 19.46
C GLU A 64 -21.27 -8.45 17.93
N ARG A 65 -21.58 -7.34 17.28
CA ARG A 65 -21.25 -7.16 15.87
C ARG A 65 -19.81 -6.68 15.76
N ALA A 66 -19.07 -7.33 14.90
CA ALA A 66 -17.76 -6.91 14.46
C ALA A 66 -17.73 -6.91 12.93
N TYR A 67 -16.75 -6.24 12.37
CA TYR A 67 -16.60 -6.11 10.93
C TYR A 67 -15.19 -6.54 10.54
N LYS A 68 -15.08 -7.37 9.51
CA LYS A 68 -13.82 -7.59 8.79
C LYS A 68 -13.74 -6.62 7.64
N MET A 69 -12.55 -6.21 7.32
CA MET A 69 -12.28 -5.33 6.18
C MET A 69 -11.48 -6.10 5.13
N SER A 70 -11.98 -6.11 3.90
CA SER A 70 -11.27 -6.61 2.73
C SER A 70 -10.83 -5.43 1.88
N VAL A 71 -9.62 -5.52 1.35
CA VAL A 71 -9.02 -4.51 0.46
C VAL A 71 -8.69 -5.12 -0.89
N ASP A 72 -8.78 -4.31 -1.93
CA ASP A 72 -8.31 -4.61 -3.27
C ASP A 72 -7.56 -3.40 -3.83
N CYS A 73 -6.24 -3.47 -3.76
CA CYS A 73 -5.31 -2.44 -4.24
C CYS A 73 -4.58 -2.98 -5.47
N ARG A 74 -5.33 -3.27 -6.54
CA ARG A 74 -4.76 -3.71 -7.82
C ARG A 74 -4.19 -2.51 -8.54
N GLN A 75 -2.89 -2.49 -8.69
CA GLN A 75 -2.20 -1.50 -9.48
C GLN A 75 -1.85 -2.10 -10.85
N TYR A 76 -1.81 -1.26 -11.88
CA TYR A 76 -1.41 -1.67 -13.23
C TYR A 76 0.10 -1.61 -13.46
N ASP A 77 0.86 -1.30 -12.42
CA ASP A 77 2.31 -1.22 -12.45
C ASP A 77 2.89 -2.53 -11.91
N ASP A 78 3.63 -3.25 -12.74
CA ASP A 78 4.21 -4.56 -12.40
C ASP A 78 5.26 -4.47 -11.28
N ASP A 79 5.82 -3.28 -11.03
CA ASP A 79 6.79 -3.04 -9.96
C ASP A 79 6.13 -2.80 -8.58
N LEU A 80 4.81 -2.61 -8.54
CA LEU A 80 4.07 -2.38 -7.31
C LEU A 80 3.49 -3.67 -6.74
N THR A 81 3.56 -3.78 -5.42
CA THR A 81 3.00 -4.92 -4.69
C THR A 81 1.49 -4.97 -4.85
N TYR A 82 0.98 -6.08 -5.35
CA TYR A 82 -0.43 -6.38 -5.36
C TYR A 82 -0.91 -6.70 -3.94
N VAL A 83 -1.97 -6.01 -3.49
CA VAL A 83 -2.56 -6.20 -2.17
C VAL A 83 -4.04 -6.51 -2.32
N TYR A 84 -4.42 -7.70 -1.92
CA TYR A 84 -5.81 -8.18 -1.98
C TYR A 84 -6.12 -9.10 -0.81
N GLY A 85 -7.31 -8.99 -0.25
CA GLY A 85 -7.81 -9.92 0.76
C GLY A 85 -8.22 -9.24 2.06
N VAL A 86 -8.49 -10.05 3.06
CA VAL A 86 -8.89 -9.60 4.40
C VAL A 86 -7.69 -9.05 5.14
N ILE A 87 -7.85 -7.87 5.75
CA ILE A 87 -6.81 -7.27 6.60
C ILE A 87 -6.65 -8.09 7.87
N ASN A 88 -5.40 -8.44 8.18
CA ASN A 88 -5.04 -9.18 9.38
C ASN A 88 -4.47 -8.29 10.47
N ASP A 89 -4.53 -8.77 11.70
CA ASP A 89 -3.83 -8.21 12.86
C ASP A 89 -2.35 -8.67 12.89
N GLU A 90 -1.68 -8.44 14.01
CA GLU A 90 -0.26 -8.80 14.18
C GLU A 90 -0.05 -10.30 14.37
N GLU A 91 -1.07 -11.02 14.82
CA GLU A 91 -1.11 -12.47 14.99
C GLU A 91 -1.51 -13.21 13.70
N GLY A 92 -1.80 -12.49 12.62
CA GLY A 92 -2.21 -13.06 11.34
C GLY A 92 -3.69 -13.49 11.29
N GLN A 93 -4.49 -13.07 12.29
CA GLN A 93 -5.93 -13.31 12.30
C GLN A 93 -6.67 -12.13 11.64
N PRO A 94 -7.86 -12.35 11.08
CA PRO A 94 -8.67 -11.25 10.55
C PRO A 94 -8.87 -10.15 11.58
N ARG A 95 -8.44 -8.93 11.25
CA ARG A 95 -8.62 -7.78 12.13
C ARG A 95 -10.10 -7.44 12.28
N GLU A 96 -10.56 -7.41 13.53
CA GLU A 96 -11.93 -7.06 13.86
C GLU A 96 -12.07 -5.55 14.15
N PHE A 97 -13.09 -4.94 13.59
CA PHE A 97 -13.47 -3.56 13.84
C PHE A 97 -14.84 -3.51 14.50
N SER A 98 -15.03 -2.71 15.54
CA SER A 98 -16.33 -2.54 16.21
C SER A 98 -17.38 -1.86 15.34
N SER A 99 -16.96 -1.18 14.27
CA SER A 99 -17.82 -0.63 13.23
C SER A 99 -17.02 -0.39 11.96
N TYR A 100 -17.72 -0.29 10.82
CA TYR A 100 -17.07 0.10 9.56
C TYR A 100 -16.37 1.46 9.64
N MET A 101 -16.93 2.43 10.40
CA MET A 101 -16.32 3.75 10.60
C MET A 101 -14.96 3.67 11.31
N VAL A 102 -14.80 2.72 12.25
CA VAL A 102 -13.52 2.49 12.91
C VAL A 102 -12.50 1.96 11.92
N GLY A 103 -12.92 1.07 11.03
CA GLY A 103 -12.05 0.55 9.94
C GLY A 103 -11.65 1.65 8.96
N LEU A 104 -12.61 2.48 8.50
CA LEU A 104 -12.32 3.60 7.59
C LEU A 104 -11.35 4.61 8.23
N ASN A 105 -11.55 4.94 9.51
CA ASN A 105 -10.64 5.82 10.25
C ASN A 105 -9.24 5.20 10.46
N TRP A 106 -9.16 3.87 10.57
CA TRP A 106 -7.88 3.18 10.66
C TRP A 106 -7.07 3.35 9.36
N LEU A 107 -7.70 3.19 8.18
CA LEU A 107 -7.06 3.49 6.90
C LEU A 107 -6.62 4.96 6.80
N GLY A 108 -7.48 5.89 7.24
CA GLY A 108 -7.13 7.31 7.27
C GLY A 108 -5.85 7.60 8.06
N ARG A 109 -5.66 6.93 9.22
CA ARG A 109 -4.43 7.05 10.01
C ARG A 109 -3.18 6.46 9.32
N MET A 110 -3.37 5.56 8.37
CA MET A 110 -2.30 5.02 7.53
C MET A 110 -1.99 5.89 6.31
N GLY A 111 -2.66 7.04 6.17
CA GLY A 111 -2.43 7.99 5.08
C GLY A 111 -3.30 7.78 3.85
N TRP A 112 -4.32 6.93 3.94
CA TRP A 112 -5.30 6.76 2.88
C TRP A 112 -6.41 7.80 2.98
N GLU A 113 -6.74 8.46 1.88
CA GLU A 113 -7.81 9.44 1.76
C GLU A 113 -9.05 8.78 1.14
N MET A 114 -10.18 8.84 1.84
CA MET A 114 -11.43 8.31 1.32
C MET A 114 -12.00 9.21 0.23
N LEU A 115 -12.37 8.63 -0.89
CA LEU A 115 -13.06 9.35 -1.96
C LEU A 115 -14.54 9.55 -1.61
N PRO A 116 -15.15 10.68 -2.03
CA PRO A 116 -16.47 11.10 -1.53
C PRO A 116 -17.65 10.24 -1.99
N TYR A 117 -17.44 9.32 -2.92
CA TYR A 117 -18.53 8.53 -3.49
C TYR A 117 -18.25 7.03 -3.35
N PRO A 118 -18.89 6.34 -2.38
CA PRO A 118 -18.88 4.89 -2.35
C PRO A 118 -19.60 4.36 -3.59
N THR A 119 -19.02 3.35 -4.23
CA THR A 119 -19.70 2.62 -5.30
C THR A 119 -20.37 1.38 -4.74
N THR A 120 -21.56 1.05 -5.23
CA THR A 120 -22.18 -0.24 -4.96
C THR A 120 -21.52 -1.29 -5.83
N TYR A 121 -20.81 -2.24 -5.22
CA TYR A 121 -20.41 -3.45 -5.92
C TYR A 121 -21.57 -4.43 -5.90
N ARG A 122 -22.03 -4.86 -7.06
CA ARG A 122 -23.06 -5.88 -7.19
C ARG A 122 -22.36 -7.23 -7.37
N SER A 123 -22.24 -7.97 -6.30
CA SER A 123 -22.09 -9.42 -6.44
C SER A 123 -23.49 -10.02 -6.66
N ASP A 124 -23.59 -11.20 -7.27
CA ASP A 124 -24.86 -11.78 -7.74
C ASP A 124 -25.92 -12.00 -6.63
N MET A 125 -25.59 -11.77 -5.37
CA MET A 125 -26.47 -12.00 -4.22
C MET A 125 -26.47 -10.90 -3.14
N SER A 126 -25.57 -9.92 -3.15
CA SER A 126 -25.56 -8.85 -2.16
C SER A 126 -25.12 -7.53 -2.79
N GLN A 127 -25.70 -6.42 -2.30
CA GLN A 127 -25.20 -5.09 -2.60
C GLN A 127 -24.21 -4.69 -1.50
N ASP A 128 -22.95 -5.00 -1.68
CA ASP A 128 -21.91 -4.57 -0.77
C ASP A 128 -21.45 -3.17 -1.17
N LEU A 129 -21.38 -2.28 -0.17
CA LEU A 129 -20.83 -0.94 -0.34
C LEU A 129 -19.31 -1.05 -0.40
N ALA A 130 -18.73 -0.70 -1.55
CA ALA A 130 -17.30 -0.52 -1.68
C ALA A 130 -16.94 0.96 -1.48
N TYR A 131 -16.01 1.20 -0.57
CA TYR A 131 -15.41 2.51 -0.32
C TYR A 131 -14.11 2.61 -1.10
N TRP A 132 -13.91 3.72 -1.81
CA TRP A 132 -12.69 3.95 -2.55
C TRP A 132 -11.77 4.86 -1.75
N PHE A 133 -10.51 4.48 -1.71
CA PHE A 133 -9.43 5.23 -1.10
C PHE A 133 -8.34 5.51 -2.13
N ARG A 134 -7.63 6.59 -1.90
CA ARG A 134 -6.40 6.90 -2.60
C ARG A 134 -5.30 7.25 -1.60
N MET A 135 -4.06 7.06 -1.98
CA MET A 135 -2.90 7.53 -1.25
C MET A 135 -2.04 8.34 -2.20
N ASP A 136 -1.65 9.55 -1.78
CA ASP A 136 -0.68 10.36 -2.51
C ASP A 136 0.71 9.70 -2.36
N VAL A 137 1.29 9.34 -3.48
CA VAL A 137 2.62 8.71 -3.57
C VAL A 137 3.61 9.59 -4.34
N SER A 138 3.27 10.85 -4.56
CA SER A 138 4.13 11.82 -5.24
C SER A 138 5.48 11.92 -4.54
N GLY A 139 6.54 11.73 -5.30
CA GLY A 139 7.92 11.79 -4.80
C GLY A 139 8.37 10.60 -3.93
N LEU A 140 7.54 9.55 -3.80
CA LEU A 140 7.96 8.31 -3.14
C LEU A 140 8.67 7.38 -4.12
N SER A 141 9.64 6.61 -3.62
CA SER A 141 10.22 5.51 -4.37
C SER A 141 9.27 4.32 -4.45
N THR A 142 9.49 3.42 -5.42
CA THR A 142 8.74 2.15 -5.54
C THR A 142 8.82 1.33 -4.25
N ASP A 143 9.98 1.31 -3.58
CA ASP A 143 10.18 0.59 -2.32
C ASP A 143 9.34 1.19 -1.18
N ASP A 144 9.26 2.52 -1.07
CA ASP A 144 8.45 3.20 -0.07
C ASP A 144 6.96 2.93 -0.30
N ILE A 145 6.51 2.91 -1.55
CA ILE A 145 5.13 2.58 -1.91
C ILE A 145 4.82 1.14 -1.55
N ASN A 146 5.70 0.20 -1.90
CA ASN A 146 5.55 -1.21 -1.56
C ASN A 146 5.54 -1.45 -0.05
N ALA A 147 6.35 -0.72 0.72
CA ALA A 147 6.31 -0.77 2.17
C ALA A 147 4.95 -0.32 2.74
N LYS A 148 4.37 0.77 2.20
CA LYS A 148 3.04 1.25 2.59
C LYS A 148 1.92 0.27 2.23
N LEU A 149 1.96 -0.34 1.04
CA LEU A 149 1.02 -1.37 0.62
C LEU A 149 1.11 -2.61 1.51
N SER A 150 2.32 -3.07 1.80
CA SER A 150 2.57 -4.24 2.66
C SER A 150 2.14 -4.01 4.11
N ALA A 151 2.09 -2.75 4.57
CA ALA A 151 1.62 -2.40 5.91
C ALA A 151 0.12 -2.67 6.10
N LEU A 152 -0.65 -2.87 5.03
CA LEU A 152 -2.05 -3.30 5.11
C LEU A 152 -2.21 -4.74 5.60
N LYS A 153 -1.16 -5.55 5.53
CA LYS A 153 -1.12 -6.96 6.01
C LYS A 153 -2.32 -7.80 5.56
N PRO A 154 -2.61 -7.91 4.23
CA PRO A 154 -3.71 -8.75 3.78
C PRO A 154 -3.41 -10.23 4.05
N SER A 155 -4.48 -11.03 4.16
CA SER A 155 -4.33 -12.50 4.20
C SER A 155 -3.64 -12.96 2.91
N LYS A 156 -2.57 -13.73 3.03
CA LYS A 156 -2.03 -14.45 1.88
C LYS A 156 -2.98 -15.60 1.58
N GLU A 157 -3.61 -15.59 0.42
CA GLU A 157 -4.26 -16.77 -0.14
C GLU A 157 -3.24 -17.85 -0.50
#